data_c200b81496972d12943405ce12741931
#
_entry.id   c200b81496972d12943405ce12741931
#
_cell.length_a   1.000
_cell.length_b   1.000
_cell.length_c   1.000
_cell.angle_alpha   90.00
_cell.angle_beta   90.00
_cell.angle_gamma   90.00
#
_symmetry.space_group_name_H-M   'P 1'
#
loop_
_entity.id
_entity.type
_entity.pdbx_description
1 polymer ?
#
loop_
_entity_poly.entity_id
_entity_poly.type
_entity_poly.pdbx_seq_one_letter_code
_entity_poly.pdbx_strand_id
1 'polypeptide(L)'
;MAIELLTPFTKVELEVEKKETNRKQVGILGGNFNPVHNAHLIVADQVRQQLQLDEVLLMPEFIPPHVDKKETIDEYHRYSMLKMAIAGIEGLGIETIELERRGVSYTYDTMKLLKEKNPDTDYYFIIGADMVDYLPKWHKIDELVTMVQFVGVQRPRYKAGTSYPVIWVDVPLMDISSSMVRDFIKQGRVPNFMIPHEVLDYI
;
A
#
# COMPACT_ATOMS: atom_id res chain seq x y z
N MET A 1 -20.39 -8.52 -5.05
CA MET A 1 -19.27 -9.02 -4.21
C MET A 1 -19.50 -8.46 -2.81
N ALA A 2 -19.50 -9.29 -1.79
CA ALA A 2 -19.75 -8.83 -0.41
C ALA A 2 -18.42 -8.40 0.23
N ILE A 3 -18.37 -7.21 0.80
CA ILE A 3 -17.26 -6.74 1.61
C ILE A 3 -17.67 -6.87 3.06
N GLU A 4 -16.85 -7.53 3.86
CA GLU A 4 -17.08 -7.73 5.28
C GLU A 4 -16.44 -6.59 6.09
N LEU A 5 -17.25 -5.73 6.69
CA LEU A 5 -16.81 -4.74 7.67
C LEU A 5 -16.85 -5.39 9.05
N LEU A 6 -15.67 -5.69 9.59
CA LEU A 6 -15.52 -6.17 10.97
C LEU A 6 -15.31 -4.97 11.89
N THR A 7 -16.34 -4.58 12.62
CA THR A 7 -16.18 -3.81 13.86
C THR A 7 -16.11 -4.79 15.04
N PRO A 8 -15.55 -4.42 16.21
CA PRO A 8 -15.44 -5.32 17.36
C PRO A 8 -16.78 -5.93 17.82
N PHE A 9 -17.90 -5.41 17.34
CA PHE A 9 -19.24 -5.75 17.82
C PHE A 9 -20.26 -6.10 16.71
N THR A 10 -19.91 -5.93 15.42
CA THR A 10 -20.90 -6.14 14.35
C THR A 10 -20.22 -6.62 13.08
N LYS A 11 -20.66 -7.76 12.56
CA LYS A 11 -20.38 -8.20 11.20
C LYS A 11 -21.38 -7.51 10.27
N VAL A 12 -20.91 -6.62 9.41
CA VAL A 12 -21.76 -5.97 8.41
C VAL A 12 -21.29 -6.43 7.04
N GLU A 13 -22.11 -7.21 6.35
CA GLU A 13 -21.89 -7.50 4.92
C GLU A 13 -22.42 -6.29 4.14
N LEU A 14 -21.53 -5.58 3.47
CA LEU A 14 -21.91 -4.52 2.55
C LEU A 14 -21.93 -5.10 1.13
N GLU A 15 -23.10 -5.09 0.50
CA GLU A 15 -23.12 -5.11 -0.96
C GLU A 15 -22.63 -3.75 -1.45
N VAL A 16 -21.47 -3.76 -2.11
CA VAL A 16 -20.99 -2.54 -2.75
C VAL A 16 -21.81 -2.35 -4.02
N GLU A 17 -22.93 -1.65 -3.89
CA GLU A 17 -23.52 -1.01 -5.05
C GLU A 17 -22.54 0.06 -5.54
N LYS A 18 -22.15 -0.03 -6.83
CA LYS A 18 -21.34 0.99 -7.47
C LYS A 18 -22.15 2.29 -7.43
N LYS A 19 -21.91 3.14 -6.42
CA LYS A 19 -22.36 4.53 -6.51
C LYS A 19 -21.66 5.10 -7.74
N GLU A 20 -22.44 5.48 -8.74
CA GLU A 20 -21.97 6.34 -9.81
C GLU A 20 -21.56 7.69 -9.22
N THR A 21 -20.38 7.70 -8.60
CA THR A 21 -19.74 8.95 -8.22
C THR A 21 -18.88 9.37 -9.41
N ASN A 22 -19.05 10.59 -9.89
CA ASN A 22 -18.15 11.19 -10.89
C ASN A 22 -16.73 11.42 -10.33
N ARG A 23 -16.40 10.85 -9.16
CA ARG A 23 -15.12 11.02 -8.47
C ARG A 23 -14.22 9.84 -8.78
N LYS A 24 -12.97 10.13 -9.07
CA LYS A 24 -11.95 9.11 -9.29
C LYS A 24 -11.67 8.35 -7.98
N GLN A 25 -11.61 7.01 -8.05
CA GLN A 25 -11.35 6.14 -6.92
C GLN A 25 -9.91 5.62 -7.01
N VAL A 26 -9.03 6.08 -6.13
CA VAL A 26 -7.58 5.79 -6.22
C VAL A 26 -7.08 5.11 -4.94
N GLY A 27 -6.49 3.93 -5.11
CA GLY A 27 -5.77 3.26 -4.03
C GLY A 27 -4.34 3.79 -3.90
N ILE A 28 -3.84 3.92 -2.67
CA ILE A 28 -2.44 4.25 -2.38
C ILE A 28 -1.84 3.12 -1.56
N LEU A 29 -0.83 2.46 -2.11
CA LEU A 29 -0.03 1.47 -1.40
C LEU A 29 1.33 2.08 -1.06
N GLY A 30 1.48 2.56 0.18
CA GLY A 30 2.74 3.11 0.69
C GLY A 30 3.75 2.01 1.02
N GLY A 31 5.04 2.31 0.83
CA GLY A 31 6.09 1.38 1.22
C GLY A 31 7.50 1.84 0.84
N ASN A 32 8.49 1.18 1.45
CA ASN A 32 9.89 1.46 1.13
C ASN A 32 10.31 0.88 -0.23
N PHE A 33 9.71 -0.27 -0.65
CA PHE A 33 10.00 -0.96 -1.92
C PHE A 33 11.51 -1.17 -2.17
N ASN A 34 12.19 -1.77 -1.20
CA ASN A 34 13.65 -2.00 -1.24
C ASN A 34 14.03 -3.50 -1.17
N PRO A 35 13.78 -4.29 -2.24
CA PRO A 35 13.08 -3.97 -3.47
C PRO A 35 11.55 -4.12 -3.40
N VAL A 36 10.83 -3.68 -4.43
CA VAL A 36 9.47 -4.13 -4.72
C VAL A 36 9.45 -5.64 -4.95
N HIS A 37 8.37 -6.31 -4.53
CA HIS A 37 8.23 -7.77 -4.68
C HIS A 37 6.80 -8.17 -5.07
N ASN A 38 6.62 -9.42 -5.51
CA ASN A 38 5.35 -9.88 -6.06
C ASN A 38 4.18 -9.77 -5.07
N ALA A 39 4.41 -9.90 -3.76
CA ALA A 39 3.34 -9.68 -2.79
C ALA A 39 2.80 -8.23 -2.82
N HIS A 40 3.63 -7.21 -3.09
CA HIS A 40 3.14 -5.84 -3.26
C HIS A 40 2.22 -5.72 -4.48
N LEU A 41 2.60 -6.34 -5.61
CA LEU A 41 1.84 -6.28 -6.86
C LEU A 41 0.49 -7.01 -6.71
N ILE A 42 0.49 -8.18 -6.08
CA ILE A 42 -0.71 -8.96 -5.81
C ILE A 42 -1.67 -8.16 -4.91
N VAL A 43 -1.17 -7.56 -3.83
CA VAL A 43 -1.97 -6.70 -2.95
C VAL A 43 -2.59 -5.54 -3.74
N ALA A 44 -1.77 -4.82 -4.51
CA ALA A 44 -2.23 -3.66 -5.29
C ALA A 44 -3.32 -4.05 -6.28
N ASP A 45 -3.10 -5.11 -7.07
CA ASP A 45 -4.04 -5.57 -8.08
C ASP A 45 -5.33 -6.14 -7.47
N GLN A 46 -5.24 -6.97 -6.42
CA GLN A 46 -6.40 -7.56 -5.78
C GLN A 46 -7.28 -6.52 -5.08
N VAL A 47 -6.69 -5.55 -4.39
CA VAL A 47 -7.44 -4.43 -3.79
C VAL A 47 -8.12 -3.61 -4.89
N ARG A 48 -7.41 -3.29 -5.99
CA ARG A 48 -7.97 -2.58 -7.12
C ARG A 48 -9.21 -3.27 -7.67
N GLN A 49 -9.10 -4.57 -7.93
CA GLN A 49 -10.20 -5.35 -8.53
C GLN A 49 -11.38 -5.51 -7.57
N GLN A 50 -11.14 -5.85 -6.29
CA GLN A 50 -12.20 -6.13 -5.34
C GLN A 50 -12.98 -4.87 -4.94
N LEU A 51 -12.30 -3.73 -4.80
CA LEU A 51 -12.94 -2.44 -4.50
C LEU A 51 -13.34 -1.67 -5.77
N GLN A 52 -13.08 -2.22 -6.96
CA GLN A 52 -13.37 -1.60 -8.26
C GLN A 52 -12.75 -0.19 -8.39
N LEU A 53 -11.52 -0.03 -7.88
CA LEU A 53 -10.79 1.22 -7.98
C LEU A 53 -10.34 1.47 -9.43
N ASP A 54 -10.31 2.72 -9.85
CA ASP A 54 -9.82 3.11 -11.17
C ASP A 54 -8.33 2.76 -11.32
N GLU A 55 -7.54 3.01 -10.27
CA GLU A 55 -6.13 2.64 -10.22
C GLU A 55 -5.63 2.46 -8.78
N VAL A 56 -4.49 1.79 -8.63
CA VAL A 56 -3.70 1.76 -7.40
C VAL A 56 -2.30 2.29 -7.69
N LEU A 57 -1.87 3.28 -6.91
CA LEU A 57 -0.56 3.91 -7.00
C LEU A 57 0.36 3.36 -5.90
N LEU A 58 1.51 2.80 -6.31
CA LEU A 58 2.57 2.45 -5.38
C LEU A 58 3.35 3.72 -5.02
N MET A 59 3.37 4.07 -3.74
CA MET A 59 3.96 5.32 -3.27
C MET A 59 5.23 5.03 -2.45
N PRO A 60 6.43 5.20 -3.05
CA PRO A 60 7.69 4.99 -2.34
C PRO A 60 7.91 6.09 -1.30
N GLU A 61 8.13 5.67 -0.05
CA GLU A 61 8.48 6.56 1.05
C GLU A 61 9.86 7.20 0.84
N PHE A 62 10.02 8.48 1.25
CA PHE A 62 11.35 9.08 1.28
C PHE A 62 12.09 8.71 2.59
N ILE A 63 11.52 9.06 3.75
CA ILE A 63 12.00 8.63 5.08
C ILE A 63 10.81 8.06 5.86
N PRO A 64 10.77 6.75 6.14
CA PRO A 64 9.70 6.13 6.91
C PRO A 64 9.61 6.71 8.33
N PRO A 65 8.42 7.12 8.84
CA PRO A 65 8.29 7.74 10.15
C PRO A 65 8.37 6.74 11.33
N HIS A 66 8.09 5.45 11.07
CA HIS A 66 7.86 4.46 12.13
C HIS A 66 8.87 3.32 12.16
N VAL A 67 9.92 3.39 11.38
CA VAL A 67 10.88 2.30 11.26
C VAL A 67 12.27 2.82 11.63
N ASP A 68 12.97 2.06 12.48
CA ASP A 68 14.40 2.26 12.67
C ASP A 68 15.09 2.41 11.32
N LYS A 69 16.12 3.26 11.24
CA LYS A 69 16.87 3.53 10.02
C LYS A 69 17.25 2.21 9.35
N LYS A 70 16.34 1.68 8.54
CA LYS A 70 16.67 0.59 7.63
C LYS A 70 17.64 1.17 6.62
N GLU A 71 18.69 0.43 6.31
CA GLU A 71 19.52 0.72 5.16
C GLU A 71 18.60 0.73 3.93
N THR A 72 18.23 1.92 3.49
CA THR A 72 17.39 2.14 2.32
C THR A 72 18.32 2.60 1.22
N ILE A 73 18.26 1.92 0.06
CA ILE A 73 18.98 2.37 -1.11
C ILE A 73 18.37 3.66 -1.65
N ASP A 74 19.14 4.34 -2.51
CA ASP A 74 18.74 5.57 -3.17
C ASP A 74 17.34 5.47 -3.79
N GLU A 75 16.57 6.55 -3.70
CA GLU A 75 15.19 6.62 -4.23
C GLU A 75 15.15 6.39 -5.75
N TYR A 76 16.19 6.75 -6.48
CA TYR A 76 16.29 6.49 -7.91
C TYR A 76 16.17 4.99 -8.23
N HIS A 77 16.89 4.14 -7.50
CA HIS A 77 16.83 2.68 -7.71
C HIS A 77 15.46 2.12 -7.33
N ARG A 78 14.88 2.57 -6.23
CA ARG A 78 13.54 2.12 -5.79
C ARG A 78 12.45 2.50 -6.79
N TYR A 79 12.49 3.73 -7.29
CA TYR A 79 11.60 4.20 -8.34
C TYR A 79 11.79 3.41 -9.65
N SER A 80 13.03 3.16 -10.05
CA SER A 80 13.35 2.40 -11.26
C SER A 80 12.81 0.97 -11.19
N MET A 81 12.99 0.29 -10.05
CA MET A 81 12.45 -1.04 -9.82
C MET A 81 10.91 -1.05 -9.82
N LEU A 82 10.27 -0.06 -9.23
CA LEU A 82 8.80 0.09 -9.29
C LEU A 82 8.33 0.24 -10.73
N LYS A 83 8.97 1.11 -11.51
CA LYS A 83 8.62 1.33 -12.92
C LYS A 83 8.74 0.05 -13.75
N MET A 84 9.78 -0.74 -13.53
CA MET A 84 9.95 -2.04 -14.18
C MET A 84 8.87 -3.03 -13.73
N ALA A 85 8.59 -3.08 -12.43
CA ALA A 85 7.67 -4.05 -11.85
C ALA A 85 6.22 -3.89 -12.33
N ILE A 86 5.78 -2.67 -12.63
CA ILE A 86 4.40 -2.40 -13.06
C ILE A 86 4.27 -2.18 -14.58
N ALA A 87 5.37 -2.31 -15.34
CA ALA A 87 5.35 -2.09 -16.78
C ALA A 87 4.33 -3.02 -17.46
N GLY A 88 3.36 -2.43 -18.17
CA GLY A 88 2.32 -3.17 -18.87
C GLY A 88 1.19 -3.71 -17.98
N ILE A 89 1.17 -3.39 -16.69
CA ILE A 89 0.05 -3.75 -15.79
C ILE A 89 -0.94 -2.59 -15.74
N GLU A 90 -2.10 -2.80 -16.35
CA GLU A 90 -3.16 -1.80 -16.37
C GLU A 90 -3.73 -1.53 -14.97
N GLY A 91 -3.97 -0.27 -14.66
CA GLY A 91 -4.53 0.17 -13.38
C GLY A 91 -3.53 0.19 -12.22
N LEU A 92 -2.23 -0.05 -12.46
CA LEU A 92 -1.18 0.21 -11.50
C LEU A 92 -0.31 1.39 -11.95
N GLY A 93 0.04 2.26 -11.00
CA GLY A 93 0.87 3.44 -11.23
C GLY A 93 1.83 3.70 -10.08
N ILE A 94 2.56 4.81 -10.16
CA ILE A 94 3.49 5.25 -9.12
C ILE A 94 3.12 6.67 -8.71
N GLU A 95 3.05 6.93 -7.40
CA GLU A 95 2.93 8.28 -6.85
C GLU A 95 4.29 8.70 -6.27
N THR A 96 4.83 9.80 -6.74
CA THR A 96 6.17 10.29 -6.39
C THR A 96 6.19 11.44 -5.39
N ILE A 97 5.04 11.88 -4.92
CA ILE A 97 4.89 13.08 -4.10
C ILE A 97 5.79 13.08 -2.84
N GLU A 98 6.03 11.90 -2.23
CA GLU A 98 6.91 11.80 -1.06
C GLU A 98 8.39 11.94 -1.43
N LEU A 99 8.79 11.41 -2.58
CA LEU A 99 10.14 11.60 -3.11
C LEU A 99 10.40 13.07 -3.50
N GLU A 100 9.39 13.73 -4.09
CA GLU A 100 9.47 15.14 -4.48
C GLU A 100 9.51 16.06 -3.26
N ARG A 101 8.64 15.81 -2.26
CA ARG A 101 8.55 16.60 -1.04
C ARG A 101 9.78 16.44 -0.17
N ARG A 102 10.37 15.25 -0.16
CA ARG A 102 11.47 14.85 0.72
C ARG A 102 11.10 14.91 2.22
N GLY A 103 12.06 14.56 3.10
CA GLY A 103 11.82 14.58 4.54
C GLY A 103 11.04 13.36 5.04
N VAL A 104 10.42 13.47 6.20
CA VAL A 104 9.67 12.36 6.82
C VAL A 104 8.33 12.18 6.12
N SER A 105 8.04 10.94 5.74
CA SER A 105 6.84 10.52 5.01
C SER A 105 5.63 10.31 5.94
N TYR A 106 5.15 11.39 6.59
CA TYR A 106 3.90 11.30 7.35
C TYR A 106 2.72 11.22 6.40
N THR A 107 1.95 10.15 6.50
CA THR A 107 0.78 9.89 5.64
C THR A 107 -0.22 11.04 5.65
N TYR A 108 -0.47 11.65 6.82
CA TYR A 108 -1.36 12.81 6.93
C TYR A 108 -0.95 13.95 6.00
N ASP A 109 0.33 14.36 6.05
CA ASP A 109 0.83 15.48 5.25
C ASP A 109 0.77 15.16 3.75
N THR A 110 1.08 13.92 3.39
CA THR A 110 1.03 13.43 2.02
C THR A 110 -0.40 13.42 1.47
N MET A 111 -1.34 12.84 2.21
CA MET A 111 -2.73 12.75 1.77
C MET A 111 -3.41 14.12 1.70
N LYS A 112 -3.05 15.04 2.60
CA LYS A 112 -3.51 16.43 2.53
C LYS A 112 -3.10 17.08 1.22
N LEU A 113 -1.82 16.96 0.84
CA LEU A 113 -1.31 17.50 -0.43
C LEU A 113 -1.96 16.85 -1.66
N LEU A 114 -2.16 15.53 -1.64
CA LEU A 114 -2.82 14.82 -2.74
C LEU A 114 -4.27 15.26 -2.92
N LYS A 115 -5.01 15.46 -1.83
CA LYS A 115 -6.39 15.96 -1.90
C LYS A 115 -6.47 17.42 -2.34
N GLU A 116 -5.50 18.25 -1.98
CA GLU A 116 -5.41 19.63 -2.47
C GLU A 116 -5.11 19.68 -3.99
N LYS A 117 -4.24 18.78 -4.48
CA LYS A 117 -3.93 18.65 -5.92
C LYS A 117 -5.08 18.05 -6.73
N ASN A 118 -5.81 17.10 -6.15
CA ASN A 118 -6.86 16.33 -6.84
C ASN A 118 -8.15 16.30 -6.00
N PRO A 119 -8.91 17.41 -5.91
CA PRO A 119 -10.07 17.53 -5.02
C PRO A 119 -11.22 16.59 -5.39
N ASP A 120 -11.29 16.12 -6.64
CA ASP A 120 -12.32 15.21 -7.15
C ASP A 120 -11.91 13.73 -7.08
N THR A 121 -10.93 13.41 -6.21
CA THR A 121 -10.45 12.03 -5.99
C THR A 121 -10.78 11.56 -4.59
N ASP A 122 -11.29 10.33 -4.51
CA ASP A 122 -11.46 9.60 -3.25
C ASP A 122 -10.30 8.61 -3.11
N TYR A 123 -9.60 8.71 -1.98
CA TYR A 123 -8.39 7.93 -1.73
C TYR A 123 -8.64 6.76 -0.77
N TYR A 124 -8.09 5.60 -1.13
CA TYR A 124 -8.08 4.36 -0.36
C TYR A 124 -6.65 4.05 0.05
N PHE A 125 -6.32 4.21 1.34
CA PHE A 125 -4.96 3.98 1.83
C PHE A 125 -4.79 2.53 2.28
N ILE A 126 -3.95 1.78 1.57
CA ILE A 126 -3.80 0.33 1.72
C ILE A 126 -2.67 0.03 2.70
N ILE A 127 -2.97 -0.74 3.75
CA ILE A 127 -2.02 -1.12 4.81
C ILE A 127 -2.12 -2.60 5.14
N GLY A 128 -1.01 -3.19 5.55
CA GLY A 128 -1.01 -4.54 6.10
C GLY A 128 -1.67 -4.60 7.49
N ALA A 129 -2.21 -5.75 7.84
CA ALA A 129 -2.88 -5.94 9.13
C ALA A 129 -1.99 -5.59 10.34
N ASP A 130 -0.67 -5.81 10.23
CA ASP A 130 0.31 -5.42 11.23
C ASP A 130 0.36 -3.89 11.47
N MET A 131 0.10 -3.09 10.44
CA MET A 131 0.07 -1.63 10.54
C MET A 131 -1.27 -1.11 11.08
N VAL A 132 -2.35 -1.87 10.97
CA VAL A 132 -3.65 -1.48 11.52
C VAL A 132 -3.59 -1.29 13.03
N ASP A 133 -2.86 -2.15 13.75
CA ASP A 133 -2.66 -2.03 15.20
C ASP A 133 -1.82 -0.80 15.59
N TYR A 134 -1.05 -0.26 14.65
CA TYR A 134 -0.24 0.95 14.84
C TYR A 134 -1.00 2.25 14.50
N LEU A 135 -2.18 2.17 13.88
CA LEU A 135 -2.96 3.36 13.50
C LEU A 135 -3.11 4.39 14.63
N PRO A 136 -3.37 3.99 15.90
CA PRO A 136 -3.48 4.96 17.01
C PRO A 136 -2.22 5.81 17.24
N LYS A 137 -1.06 5.39 16.70
CA LYS A 137 0.22 6.10 16.84
C LYS A 137 0.57 6.94 15.61
N TRP A 138 -0.26 6.90 14.58
CA TRP A 138 0.00 7.66 13.37
C TRP A 138 -0.19 9.16 13.59
N HIS A 139 0.65 9.94 12.93
CA HIS A 139 0.58 11.39 13.01
C HIS A 139 -0.79 11.89 12.54
N LYS A 140 -1.51 12.59 13.42
CA LYS A 140 -2.85 13.15 13.17
C LYS A 140 -3.85 12.15 12.60
N ILE A 141 -3.89 10.95 13.16
CA ILE A 141 -4.74 9.86 12.68
C ILE A 141 -6.24 10.26 12.66
N ASP A 142 -6.72 11.00 13.66
CA ASP A 142 -8.14 11.39 13.76
C ASP A 142 -8.55 12.35 12.62
N GLU A 143 -7.63 13.16 12.13
CA GLU A 143 -7.85 13.97 10.93
C GLU A 143 -7.70 13.13 9.65
N LEU A 144 -6.70 12.25 9.61
CA LEU A 144 -6.41 11.41 8.45
C LEU A 144 -7.58 10.48 8.09
N VAL A 145 -8.25 9.88 9.07
CA VAL A 145 -9.43 9.01 8.83
C VAL A 145 -10.62 9.73 8.24
N THR A 146 -10.65 11.06 8.30
CA THR A 146 -11.69 11.87 7.64
C THR A 146 -11.34 12.18 6.18
N MET A 147 -10.09 11.96 5.79
CA MET A 147 -9.58 12.29 4.45
C MET A 147 -9.49 11.09 3.52
N VAL A 148 -9.25 9.90 4.07
CA VAL A 148 -9.05 8.66 3.29
C VAL A 148 -9.86 7.51 3.87
N GLN A 149 -10.17 6.52 3.03
CA GLN A 149 -10.66 5.21 3.47
C GLN A 149 -9.45 4.31 3.71
N PHE A 150 -9.32 3.75 4.92
CA PHE A 150 -8.29 2.73 5.15
C PHE A 150 -8.73 1.38 4.62
N VAL A 151 -7.81 0.70 3.92
CA VAL A 151 -7.99 -0.66 3.44
C VAL A 151 -6.96 -1.56 4.12
N GLY A 152 -7.44 -2.48 4.95
CA GLY A 152 -6.63 -3.47 5.64
C GLY A 152 -6.50 -4.75 4.81
N VAL A 153 -5.27 -5.20 4.61
CA VAL A 153 -4.99 -6.47 3.96
C VAL A 153 -4.57 -7.48 5.00
N GLN A 154 -5.29 -8.60 5.10
CA GLN A 154 -5.00 -9.63 6.08
C GLN A 154 -3.66 -10.33 5.76
N ARG A 155 -2.92 -10.66 6.83
CA ARG A 155 -1.78 -11.60 6.77
C ARG A 155 -2.09 -12.84 7.59
N PRO A 156 -1.53 -14.01 7.23
CA PRO A 156 -1.71 -15.22 8.03
C PRO A 156 -1.33 -14.96 9.49
N ARG A 157 -2.17 -15.42 10.43
CA ARG A 157 -1.94 -15.33 11.88
C ARG A 157 -2.13 -13.95 12.51
N TYR A 158 -2.60 -12.95 11.77
CA TYR A 158 -2.86 -11.63 12.34
C TYR A 158 -4.36 -11.42 12.57
N LYS A 159 -4.77 -11.16 13.81
CA LYS A 159 -6.11 -10.68 14.15
C LYS A 159 -5.97 -9.20 14.46
N ALA A 160 -6.18 -8.35 13.48
CA ALA A 160 -6.16 -6.92 13.70
C ALA A 160 -7.44 -6.48 14.44
N GLY A 161 -7.26 -5.74 15.51
CA GLY A 161 -8.33 -5.05 16.22
C GLY A 161 -8.04 -3.56 16.24
N THR A 162 -8.95 -2.75 15.69
CA THR A 162 -8.81 -1.30 15.68
C THR A 162 -10.14 -0.64 15.95
N SER A 163 -10.11 0.55 16.57
CA SER A 163 -11.28 1.42 16.73
C SER A 163 -11.54 2.30 15.50
N TYR A 164 -10.61 2.33 14.55
CA TYR A 164 -10.75 3.11 13.32
C TYR A 164 -11.50 2.32 12.24
N PRO A 165 -12.24 3.00 11.35
CA PRO A 165 -12.92 2.35 10.23
C PRO A 165 -11.89 1.82 9.22
N VAL A 166 -11.89 0.51 8.97
CA VAL A 166 -11.01 -0.16 8.01
C VAL A 166 -11.84 -1.11 7.16
N ILE A 167 -11.72 -0.98 5.85
CA ILE A 167 -12.28 -1.92 4.88
C ILE A 167 -11.31 -3.10 4.78
N TRP A 168 -11.77 -4.31 5.09
CA TRP A 168 -10.92 -5.50 4.99
C TRP A 168 -11.06 -6.17 3.63
N VAL A 169 -9.92 -6.45 3.00
CA VAL A 169 -9.85 -7.11 1.70
C VAL A 169 -9.04 -8.39 1.84
N ASP A 170 -9.62 -9.50 1.39
CA ASP A 170 -8.93 -10.77 1.33
C ASP A 170 -8.04 -10.82 0.07
N VAL A 171 -6.76 -11.11 0.28
CA VAL A 171 -5.81 -11.28 -0.82
C VAL A 171 -5.09 -12.61 -0.68
N PRO A 172 -4.60 -13.21 -1.77
CA PRO A 172 -3.71 -14.36 -1.70
C PRO A 172 -2.51 -14.05 -0.81
N LEU A 173 -2.37 -14.82 0.26
CA LEU A 173 -1.37 -14.57 1.28
C LEU A 173 0.00 -15.06 0.80
N MET A 174 0.94 -14.12 0.66
CA MET A 174 2.31 -14.42 0.33
C MET A 174 3.23 -13.88 1.44
N ASP A 175 3.93 -14.78 2.10
CA ASP A 175 4.90 -14.42 3.13
C ASP A 175 6.25 -14.05 2.47
N ILE A 176 6.22 -12.97 1.67
CA ILE A 176 7.39 -12.39 1.01
C ILE A 176 7.62 -11.01 1.60
N SER A 177 8.88 -10.71 1.94
CA SER A 177 9.29 -9.37 2.37
C SER A 177 10.57 -8.92 1.65
N SER A 178 10.73 -7.60 1.53
CA SER A 178 11.96 -7.03 0.96
C SER A 178 13.21 -7.46 1.72
N SER A 179 13.13 -7.64 3.04
CA SER A 179 14.25 -8.14 3.85
C SER A 179 14.62 -9.57 3.47
N MET A 180 13.62 -10.45 3.32
CA MET A 180 13.83 -11.83 2.88
C MET A 180 14.50 -11.88 1.50
N VAL A 181 14.07 -11.03 0.55
CA VAL A 181 14.68 -10.95 -0.78
C VAL A 181 16.16 -10.55 -0.68
N ARG A 182 16.46 -9.50 0.08
CA ARG A 182 17.86 -9.05 0.28
C ARG A 182 18.71 -10.11 0.97
N ASP A 183 18.18 -10.83 1.93
CA ASP A 183 18.91 -11.90 2.62
C ASP A 183 19.20 -13.08 1.71
N PHE A 184 18.28 -13.43 0.78
CA PHE A 184 18.54 -14.45 -0.24
C PHE A 184 19.70 -14.05 -1.12
N ILE A 185 19.71 -12.81 -1.63
CA ILE A 185 20.77 -12.29 -2.50
C ILE A 185 22.10 -12.28 -1.75
N LYS A 186 22.15 -11.81 -0.50
CA LYS A 186 23.37 -11.82 0.34
C LYS A 186 23.94 -13.23 0.54
N GLN A 187 23.08 -14.26 0.53
CA GLN A 187 23.47 -15.67 0.64
C GLN A 187 23.83 -16.31 -0.71
N GLY A 188 23.87 -15.55 -1.79
CA GLY A 188 24.12 -16.06 -3.15
C GLY A 188 22.93 -16.87 -3.71
N ARG A 189 21.75 -16.74 -3.14
CA ARG A 189 20.51 -17.40 -3.59
C ARG A 189 19.74 -16.46 -4.51
N VAL A 190 19.15 -17.01 -5.56
CA VAL A 190 18.34 -16.22 -6.50
C VAL A 190 16.88 -16.23 -6.03
N PRO A 191 16.24 -15.06 -5.77
CA PRO A 191 14.88 -14.96 -5.29
C PRO A 191 13.85 -15.06 -6.44
N ASN A 192 13.98 -16.12 -7.27
CA ASN A 192 13.04 -16.38 -8.36
C ASN A 192 11.61 -16.40 -7.86
N PHE A 193 10.68 -15.80 -8.65
CA PHE A 193 9.25 -15.68 -8.36
C PHE A 193 8.88 -14.86 -7.11
N MET A 194 9.86 -14.40 -6.33
CA MET A 194 9.61 -13.50 -5.22
C MET A 194 9.51 -12.05 -5.69
N ILE A 195 10.27 -11.70 -6.71
CA ILE A 195 10.29 -10.39 -7.37
C ILE A 195 10.05 -10.54 -8.88
N PRO A 196 9.56 -9.50 -9.57
CA PRO A 196 9.48 -9.49 -11.03
C PRO A 196 10.84 -9.75 -11.67
N HIS A 197 10.83 -10.39 -12.85
CA HIS A 197 12.06 -10.77 -13.53
C HIS A 197 12.92 -9.54 -13.88
N GLU A 198 12.29 -8.48 -14.37
CA GLU A 198 12.93 -7.23 -14.74
C GLU A 198 13.59 -6.54 -13.53
N VAL A 199 13.01 -6.70 -12.35
CA VAL A 199 13.61 -6.22 -11.10
C VAL A 199 14.79 -7.10 -10.68
N LEU A 200 14.69 -8.42 -10.89
CA LEU A 200 15.78 -9.35 -10.60
C LEU A 200 17.00 -9.07 -11.48
N ASP A 201 16.78 -8.78 -12.76
CA ASP A 201 17.86 -8.45 -13.71
C ASP A 201 18.51 -7.09 -13.40
N TYR A 202 17.78 -6.20 -12.72
CA TYR A 202 18.27 -4.87 -12.33
C TYR A 202 19.16 -4.88 -11.09
N ILE A 203 18.96 -5.82 -10.15
CA ILE A 203 19.67 -5.90 -8.88
C ILE A 203 21.03 -6.60 -9.07
#